data_a88319740109a325185f090df485e5b7
#
_entry.id   a88319740109a325185f090df485e5b7
#
_cell.length_a   1.000
_cell.length_b   1.000
_cell.length_c   1.000
_cell.angle_alpha   90.00
_cell.angle_beta   90.00
_cell.angle_gamma   90.00
#
_symmetry.space_group_name_H-M   'P 1'
#
loop_
_entity.id
_entity.type
_entity.pdbx_description
1 polymer ?
#
loop_
_entity_poly.entity_id
_entity_poly.type
_entity_poly.pdbx_seq_one_letter_code
_entity_poly.pdbx_strand_id
1 'polypeptide(L)'
;QEARRQRQMCIRDRPGVPFEMKWLIDNEIIPYLIKKYNLEEIIHYKVLKTIDLGESNVDDLIGKIMETSKNPTVGVLAHPGQVDVRIAAKAKNKQEATKLISPVKKEIENLLGENIFGEDEDTLEKVVAELLIQNNQTISVFENISSGVISNSIKDFAKNNFNIGLTSGDKNIHKFLKKYDITILDKSPEEVCLELAKFIKTLSSSDIGFAYYGITNGDENVQNLGQGESYFAIFDGTSNKTKHVRSAGIGIPDKRRAIMSSLSLIRNFLK
;
A
#
# COMPACT_ATOMS: atom_id res chain seq x y z
N GLN A 1 27.41 -45.95 -4.30
CA GLN A 1 26.74 -45.07 -5.29
C GLN A 1 25.47 -44.39 -4.73
N GLU A 2 24.66 -45.09 -3.94
CA GLU A 2 23.46 -44.55 -3.32
C GLU A 2 23.76 -43.44 -2.30
N ALA A 3 24.72 -43.62 -1.41
CA ALA A 3 25.14 -42.60 -0.46
C ALA A 3 25.69 -41.32 -1.10
N ARG A 4 26.28 -41.46 -2.31
CA ARG A 4 26.77 -40.33 -3.14
C ARG A 4 25.60 -39.60 -3.82
N ARG A 5 24.56 -40.33 -4.25
CA ARG A 5 23.31 -39.74 -4.78
C ARG A 5 22.51 -39.05 -3.69
N GLN A 6 22.39 -39.63 -2.49
CA GLN A 6 21.76 -39.00 -1.35
C GLN A 6 22.46 -37.72 -0.90
N ARG A 7 23.82 -37.70 -0.83
CA ARG A 7 24.55 -36.46 -0.54
C ARG A 7 24.37 -35.40 -1.62
N GLN A 8 24.28 -35.75 -2.89
CA GLN A 8 23.95 -34.77 -3.94
C GLN A 8 22.51 -34.32 -3.93
N MET A 9 21.53 -35.13 -3.47
CA MET A 9 20.16 -34.72 -3.25
C MET A 9 20.06 -33.76 -2.07
N CYS A 10 20.73 -34.07 -0.96
CA CYS A 10 20.71 -33.18 0.26
C CYS A 10 21.29 -31.77 -0.01
N ILE A 11 22.25 -31.65 -0.94
CA ILE A 11 22.80 -30.33 -1.33
C ILE A 11 21.79 -29.52 -2.19
N ARG A 12 20.81 -30.19 -2.80
CA ARG A 12 19.75 -29.54 -3.60
C ARG A 12 18.45 -29.34 -2.85
N ASP A 13 18.24 -30.06 -1.75
CA ASP A 13 17.09 -29.90 -0.90
C ASP A 13 17.19 -28.59 -0.11
N ARG A 14 16.12 -27.83 -0.17
CA ARG A 14 15.94 -26.60 0.58
C ARG A 14 14.84 -26.81 1.62
N PRO A 15 14.98 -26.26 2.84
CA PRO A 15 13.92 -26.30 3.83
C PRO A 15 12.63 -25.73 3.23
N GLY A 16 11.49 -26.36 3.47
CA GLY A 16 10.18 -25.86 3.06
C GLY A 16 9.72 -24.65 3.90
N VAL A 17 10.33 -24.44 5.08
CA VAL A 17 10.01 -23.33 5.97
C VAL A 17 10.71 -22.06 5.47
N PRO A 18 9.95 -20.99 5.12
CA PRO A 18 10.50 -19.78 4.51
C PRO A 18 11.60 -19.11 5.33
N PHE A 19 11.51 -19.10 6.65
CA PHE A 19 12.51 -18.52 7.54
C PHE A 19 13.85 -19.27 7.48
N GLU A 20 13.81 -20.61 7.54
CA GLU A 20 15.02 -21.45 7.46
C GLU A 20 15.65 -21.34 6.10
N MET A 21 14.84 -21.32 5.03
CA MET A 21 15.32 -21.14 3.66
C MET A 21 16.04 -19.79 3.49
N LYS A 22 15.47 -18.72 4.01
CA LYS A 22 16.09 -17.37 3.95
C LYS A 22 17.42 -17.35 4.69
N TRP A 23 17.44 -17.90 5.91
CA TRP A 23 18.67 -17.99 6.70
C TRP A 23 19.77 -18.76 5.96
N LEU A 24 19.41 -19.92 5.38
CA LEU A 24 20.36 -20.76 4.64
C LEU A 24 20.91 -20.06 3.39
N ILE A 25 20.05 -19.33 2.66
CA ILE A 25 20.46 -18.55 1.49
C ILE A 25 21.46 -17.47 1.90
N ASP A 26 21.14 -16.69 2.93
CA ASP A 26 21.93 -15.54 3.34
C ASP A 26 23.29 -15.95 3.97
N ASN A 27 23.30 -17.03 4.78
CA ASN A 27 24.47 -17.39 5.58
C ASN A 27 25.37 -18.49 4.98
N GLU A 28 24.82 -19.32 4.08
CA GLU A 28 25.56 -20.45 3.52
C GLU A 28 25.68 -20.38 1.99
N ILE A 29 24.54 -20.21 1.29
CA ILE A 29 24.51 -20.34 -0.17
C ILE A 29 25.19 -19.16 -0.85
N ILE A 30 24.82 -17.93 -0.47
CA ILE A 30 25.42 -16.71 -1.07
C ILE A 30 26.91 -16.64 -0.81
N PRO A 31 27.44 -16.82 0.42
CA PRO A 31 28.87 -16.84 0.67
C PRO A 31 29.62 -17.94 -0.09
N TYR A 32 29.03 -19.14 -0.18
CA TYR A 32 29.58 -20.21 -0.97
C TYR A 32 29.70 -19.86 -2.48
N LEU A 33 28.65 -19.26 -3.06
CA LEU A 33 28.66 -18.87 -4.48
C LEU A 33 29.67 -17.74 -4.73
N ILE A 34 29.75 -16.75 -3.86
CA ILE A 34 30.73 -15.65 -3.94
C ILE A 34 32.14 -16.25 -4.00
N LYS A 35 32.48 -17.15 -3.06
CA LYS A 35 33.80 -17.79 -2.99
C LYS A 35 34.06 -18.68 -4.17
N LYS A 36 33.09 -19.50 -4.60
CA LYS A 36 33.25 -20.49 -5.66
C LYS A 36 33.46 -19.86 -7.04
N TYR A 37 32.76 -18.78 -7.33
CA TYR A 37 32.75 -18.10 -8.62
C TYR A 37 33.58 -16.80 -8.64
N ASN A 38 34.25 -16.49 -7.52
CA ASN A 38 35.04 -15.26 -7.34
C ASN A 38 34.28 -14.02 -7.78
N LEU A 39 33.05 -13.86 -7.23
CA LEU A 39 32.19 -12.75 -7.57
C LEU A 39 32.71 -11.46 -6.92
N GLU A 40 33.25 -10.57 -7.74
CA GLU A 40 33.83 -9.28 -7.28
C GLU A 40 32.82 -8.13 -7.28
N GLU A 41 31.67 -8.33 -7.91
CA GLU A 41 30.66 -7.30 -8.07
C GLU A 41 29.38 -7.66 -7.32
N ILE A 42 28.71 -6.63 -6.82
CA ILE A 42 27.42 -6.73 -6.15
C ILE A 42 26.33 -6.07 -7.02
N ILE A 43 25.08 -6.48 -6.82
CA ILE A 43 23.91 -5.74 -7.28
C ILE A 43 23.33 -5.05 -6.06
N HIS A 44 23.31 -3.71 -6.10
CA HIS A 44 22.60 -2.90 -5.12
C HIS A 44 21.43 -2.20 -5.80
N TYR A 45 20.32 -2.03 -5.08
CA TYR A 45 19.12 -1.41 -5.64
C TYR A 45 18.47 -0.47 -4.65
N LYS A 46 17.64 0.42 -5.19
CA LYS A 46 16.67 1.26 -4.49
C LYS A 46 15.30 1.05 -5.10
N VAL A 47 14.27 1.09 -4.28
CA VAL A 47 12.88 0.98 -4.70
C VAL A 47 12.18 2.27 -4.33
N LEU A 48 11.60 2.97 -5.31
CA LEU A 48 10.65 4.06 -5.08
C LEU A 48 9.24 3.49 -5.10
N LYS A 49 8.45 3.82 -4.11
CA LYS A 49 7.08 3.31 -3.95
C LYS A 49 6.08 4.38 -4.33
N THR A 50 5.23 4.08 -5.31
CA THR A 50 4.27 5.05 -5.86
C THR A 50 2.83 4.69 -5.51
N ILE A 51 1.99 5.70 -5.47
CA ILE A 51 0.56 5.62 -5.21
C ILE A 51 -0.22 6.47 -6.24
N ASP A 52 -1.49 6.14 -6.47
CA ASP A 52 -2.39 6.85 -7.39
C ASP A 52 -1.97 6.82 -8.87
N LEU A 53 -0.99 5.99 -9.22
CA LEU A 53 -0.57 5.71 -10.59
C LEU A 53 -0.77 4.23 -10.92
N GLY A 54 -1.28 3.96 -12.12
CA GLY A 54 -1.24 2.62 -12.72
C GLY A 54 0.11 2.34 -13.37
N GLU A 55 0.40 1.07 -13.67
CA GLU A 55 1.63 0.65 -14.33
C GLU A 55 1.86 1.38 -15.67
N SER A 56 0.81 1.51 -16.49
CA SER A 56 0.88 2.24 -17.77
C SER A 56 1.22 3.72 -17.58
N ASN A 57 0.67 4.38 -16.53
CA ASN A 57 0.98 5.78 -16.26
C ASN A 57 2.45 5.95 -15.83
N VAL A 58 2.98 5.00 -15.04
CA VAL A 58 4.40 4.99 -14.67
C VAL A 58 5.27 4.77 -15.90
N ASP A 59 4.90 3.82 -16.77
CA ASP A 59 5.62 3.54 -18.02
C ASP A 59 5.63 4.76 -18.96
N ASP A 60 4.51 5.43 -19.12
CA ASP A 60 4.41 6.67 -19.90
C ASP A 60 5.38 7.77 -19.39
N LEU A 61 5.58 7.86 -18.07
CA LEU A 61 6.42 8.88 -17.44
C LEU A 61 7.91 8.55 -17.47
N ILE A 62 8.28 7.29 -17.22
CA ILE A 62 9.67 6.88 -17.05
C ILE A 62 10.15 5.83 -18.06
N GLY A 63 9.33 5.42 -19.02
CA GLY A 63 9.63 4.37 -19.99
C GLY A 63 10.92 4.63 -20.77
N LYS A 64 11.16 5.88 -21.19
CA LYS A 64 12.41 6.27 -21.83
C LYS A 64 13.64 6.02 -20.95
N ILE A 65 13.55 6.27 -19.65
CA ILE A 65 14.64 5.99 -18.70
C ILE A 65 14.85 4.48 -18.60
N MET A 66 13.77 3.68 -18.54
CA MET A 66 13.84 2.22 -18.48
C MET A 66 14.53 1.62 -19.71
N GLU A 67 14.22 2.13 -20.91
CA GLU A 67 14.81 1.66 -22.16
C GLU A 67 16.29 2.02 -22.32
N THR A 68 16.68 3.23 -21.92
CA THR A 68 18.02 3.78 -22.18
C THR A 68 19.02 3.45 -21.08
N SER A 69 18.58 3.25 -19.84
CA SER A 69 19.45 2.98 -18.70
C SER A 69 19.97 1.54 -18.69
N LYS A 70 21.27 1.36 -18.81
CA LYS A 70 21.93 0.04 -18.81
C LYS A 70 22.52 -0.34 -17.45
N ASN A 71 23.11 0.61 -16.78
CA ASN A 71 23.62 0.49 -15.41
C ASN A 71 23.61 1.87 -14.73
N PRO A 72 22.64 2.16 -13.83
CA PRO A 72 21.66 1.22 -13.29
C PRO A 72 20.57 0.82 -14.29
N THR A 73 19.98 -0.36 -14.11
CA THR A 73 18.72 -0.75 -14.77
C THR A 73 17.53 -0.23 -13.98
N VAL A 74 16.46 0.11 -14.67
CA VAL A 74 15.19 0.54 -14.08
C VAL A 74 14.09 -0.41 -14.50
N GLY A 75 13.25 -0.81 -13.57
CA GLY A 75 12.11 -1.68 -13.83
C GLY A 75 10.95 -1.38 -12.88
N VAL A 76 9.75 -1.76 -13.27
CA VAL A 76 8.53 -1.57 -12.48
C VAL A 76 7.94 -2.90 -12.05
N LEU A 77 7.27 -2.90 -10.89
CA LEU A 77 6.54 -4.02 -10.35
C LEU A 77 5.19 -3.52 -9.81
N ALA A 78 4.11 -3.93 -10.48
CA ALA A 78 2.77 -3.55 -10.09
C ALA A 78 2.23 -4.43 -8.96
N HIS A 79 1.62 -3.78 -7.99
CA HIS A 79 0.86 -4.38 -6.89
C HIS A 79 -0.57 -3.80 -6.87
N PRO A 80 -1.53 -4.44 -6.20
CA PRO A 80 -2.86 -3.87 -6.06
C PRO A 80 -2.85 -2.49 -5.38
N GLY A 81 -3.04 -1.42 -6.19
CA GLY A 81 -3.07 -0.03 -5.74
C GLY A 81 -1.71 0.64 -5.53
N GLN A 82 -0.60 0.03 -5.96
CA GLN A 82 0.76 0.53 -5.81
C GLN A 82 1.62 0.08 -6.99
N VAL A 83 2.58 0.89 -7.40
CA VAL A 83 3.63 0.49 -8.35
C VAL A 83 4.99 0.78 -7.72
N ASP A 84 5.85 -0.21 -7.69
CA ASP A 84 7.24 -0.09 -7.23
C ASP A 84 8.16 0.16 -8.43
N VAL A 85 8.99 1.20 -8.34
CA VAL A 85 10.03 1.48 -9.34
C VAL A 85 11.38 1.09 -8.76
N ARG A 86 11.98 0.03 -9.29
CA ARG A 86 13.26 -0.50 -8.84
C ARG A 86 14.39 0.00 -9.72
N ILE A 87 15.38 0.62 -9.09
CA ILE A 87 16.61 1.11 -9.72
C ILE A 87 17.77 0.27 -9.20
N ALA A 88 18.38 -0.56 -10.05
CA ALA A 88 19.40 -1.54 -9.64
C ALA A 88 20.71 -1.32 -10.38
N ALA A 89 21.81 -1.15 -9.65
CA ALA A 89 23.15 -1.00 -10.20
C ALA A 89 24.07 -2.17 -9.84
N LYS A 90 24.89 -2.57 -10.79
CA LYS A 90 25.98 -3.50 -10.63
C LYS A 90 27.29 -2.73 -10.45
N ALA A 91 28.00 -2.97 -9.34
CA ALA A 91 29.24 -2.28 -9.00
C ALA A 91 30.11 -3.11 -8.05
N LYS A 92 31.35 -2.69 -7.80
CA LYS A 92 32.28 -3.38 -6.89
C LYS A 92 31.85 -3.28 -5.42
N ASN A 93 31.15 -2.22 -5.05
CA ASN A 93 30.67 -2.00 -3.68
C ASN A 93 29.41 -1.14 -3.67
N LYS A 94 28.77 -1.08 -2.49
CA LYS A 94 27.53 -0.32 -2.28
C LYS A 94 27.69 1.19 -2.56
N GLN A 95 28.86 1.75 -2.25
CA GLN A 95 29.08 3.19 -2.46
C GLN A 95 29.12 3.55 -3.95
N GLU A 96 29.80 2.75 -4.76
CA GLU A 96 29.83 2.92 -6.21
C GLU A 96 28.44 2.71 -6.83
N ALA A 97 27.70 1.66 -6.41
CA ALA A 97 26.34 1.42 -6.85
C ALA A 97 25.42 2.59 -6.52
N THR A 98 25.51 3.15 -5.31
CA THR A 98 24.73 4.31 -4.90
C THR A 98 25.03 5.54 -5.76
N LYS A 99 26.29 5.77 -6.12
CA LYS A 99 26.67 6.88 -7.04
C LYS A 99 26.03 6.72 -8.43
N LEU A 100 25.91 5.49 -8.93
CA LEU A 100 25.23 5.22 -10.20
C LEU A 100 23.72 5.41 -10.10
N ILE A 101 23.10 4.96 -8.99
CA ILE A 101 21.66 5.04 -8.76
C ILE A 101 21.19 6.48 -8.57
N SER A 102 21.93 7.30 -7.82
CA SER A 102 21.48 8.62 -7.37
C SER A 102 20.99 9.56 -8.48
N PRO A 103 21.70 9.75 -9.62
CA PRO A 103 21.23 10.64 -10.67
C PRO A 103 19.94 10.16 -11.33
N VAL A 104 19.83 8.84 -11.60
CA VAL A 104 18.63 8.25 -12.21
C VAL A 104 17.45 8.30 -11.23
N LYS A 105 17.71 8.03 -9.95
CA LYS A 105 16.70 8.18 -8.89
C LYS A 105 16.13 9.60 -8.86
N LYS A 106 16.98 10.61 -8.87
CA LYS A 106 16.56 12.02 -8.85
C LYS A 106 15.74 12.41 -10.08
N GLU A 107 16.10 11.89 -11.26
CA GLU A 107 15.33 12.11 -12.48
C GLU A 107 13.92 11.52 -12.38
N ILE A 108 13.82 10.27 -11.89
CA ILE A 108 12.53 9.58 -11.66
C ILE A 108 11.70 10.30 -10.58
N GLU A 109 12.32 10.77 -9.50
CA GLU A 109 11.65 11.55 -8.45
C GLU A 109 11.03 12.83 -9.00
N ASN A 110 11.72 13.52 -9.90
CA ASN A 110 11.20 14.73 -10.54
C ASN A 110 9.98 14.43 -11.46
N LEU A 111 9.95 13.27 -12.11
CA LEU A 111 8.87 12.89 -13.01
C LEU A 111 7.63 12.36 -12.27
N LEU A 112 7.83 11.58 -11.21
CA LEU A 112 6.75 10.97 -10.45
C LEU A 112 6.25 11.87 -9.30
N GLY A 113 7.08 12.78 -8.81
CA GLY A 113 6.73 13.82 -7.85
C GLY A 113 6.02 13.30 -6.61
N GLU A 114 4.88 13.90 -6.29
CA GLU A 114 4.08 13.58 -5.09
C GLU A 114 3.47 12.18 -5.08
N ASN A 115 3.45 11.50 -6.23
CA ASN A 115 3.01 10.11 -6.30
C ASN A 115 3.98 9.16 -5.59
N ILE A 116 5.23 9.56 -5.36
CA ILE A 116 6.14 8.79 -4.50
C ILE A 116 5.75 9.03 -3.04
N PHE A 117 5.47 7.94 -2.32
CA PHE A 117 5.15 8.02 -0.91
C PHE A 117 6.26 7.53 0.02
N GLY A 118 7.21 6.77 -0.49
CA GLY A 118 8.31 6.21 0.30
C GLY A 118 9.33 5.46 -0.54
N GLU A 119 10.29 4.86 0.14
CA GLU A 119 11.39 4.09 -0.45
C GLU A 119 11.58 2.75 0.28
N ASP A 120 12.12 1.79 -0.43
CA ASP A 120 12.58 0.48 0.10
C ASP A 120 11.52 -0.22 0.98
N GLU A 121 11.69 -0.19 2.30
CA GLU A 121 10.83 -0.86 3.29
C GLU A 121 9.69 0.05 3.82
N ASP A 122 9.55 1.25 3.28
CA ASP A 122 8.45 2.13 3.68
C ASP A 122 7.11 1.53 3.26
N THR A 123 6.12 1.71 4.10
CA THR A 123 4.73 1.37 3.80
C THR A 123 3.85 2.60 3.94
N LEU A 124 2.79 2.67 3.14
CA LEU A 124 1.89 3.83 3.19
C LEU A 124 1.20 3.94 4.55
N GLU A 125 0.99 2.81 5.21
CA GLU A 125 0.50 2.73 6.58
C GLU A 125 1.40 3.47 7.57
N LYS A 126 2.73 3.25 7.48
CA LYS A 126 3.72 3.96 8.31
C LYS A 126 3.74 5.45 8.00
N VAL A 127 3.74 5.81 6.73
CA VAL A 127 3.76 7.23 6.31
C VAL A 127 2.54 7.98 6.84
N VAL A 128 1.35 7.39 6.76
CA VAL A 128 0.12 7.98 7.32
C VAL A 128 0.22 8.08 8.84
N ALA A 129 0.70 7.04 9.51
CA ALA A 129 0.87 7.06 10.96
C ALA A 129 1.84 8.14 11.42
N GLU A 130 2.96 8.30 10.74
CA GLU A 130 3.96 9.34 11.01
C GLU A 130 3.37 10.74 10.83
N LEU A 131 2.58 10.98 9.78
CA LEU A 131 1.89 12.25 9.58
C LEU A 131 0.88 12.55 10.68
N LEU A 132 0.08 11.57 11.11
CA LEU A 132 -0.84 11.74 12.25
C LEU A 132 -0.09 12.10 13.54
N ILE A 133 1.03 11.43 13.80
CA ILE A 133 1.87 11.68 14.98
C ILE A 133 2.51 13.08 14.90
N GLN A 134 3.10 13.45 13.76
CA GLN A 134 3.75 14.75 13.55
C GLN A 134 2.77 15.91 13.70
N ASN A 135 1.54 15.75 13.18
CA ASN A 135 0.48 16.76 13.29
C ASN A 135 -0.23 16.72 14.66
N ASN A 136 0.10 15.75 15.52
CA ASN A 136 -0.57 15.50 16.81
C ASN A 136 -2.11 15.38 16.64
N GLN A 137 -2.53 14.67 15.59
CA GLN A 137 -3.94 14.48 15.24
C GLN A 137 -4.39 13.04 15.48
N THR A 138 -5.63 12.89 15.93
CA THR A 138 -6.29 11.60 16.10
C THR A 138 -7.26 11.35 14.94
N ILE A 139 -7.42 10.08 14.55
CA ILE A 139 -8.33 9.66 13.48
C ILE A 139 -9.30 8.58 13.96
N SER A 140 -10.52 8.63 13.44
CA SER A 140 -11.50 7.55 13.57
C SER A 140 -12.04 7.16 12.20
N VAL A 141 -12.35 5.88 12.04
CA VAL A 141 -12.72 5.28 10.76
C VAL A 141 -14.08 4.63 10.81
N PHE A 142 -14.92 4.94 9.83
CA PHE A 142 -16.15 4.21 9.53
C PHE A 142 -15.95 3.42 8.22
N GLU A 143 -16.31 2.15 8.23
CA GLU A 143 -16.21 1.31 7.03
C GLU A 143 -17.34 0.27 6.97
N ASN A 144 -17.87 -0.02 5.76
CA ASN A 144 -18.89 -1.05 5.61
C ASN A 144 -18.34 -2.37 5.04
N ILE A 145 -18.01 -2.46 3.77
CA ILE A 145 -17.69 -3.74 3.11
C ILE A 145 -16.26 -4.25 3.29
N SER A 146 -15.37 -3.46 3.87
CA SER A 146 -13.94 -3.80 4.03
C SER A 146 -13.64 -4.74 5.20
N SER A 147 -14.60 -4.98 6.08
CA SER A 147 -14.46 -5.87 7.25
C SER A 147 -13.40 -5.39 8.28
N GLY A 148 -13.20 -4.09 8.42
CA GLY A 148 -12.28 -3.51 9.41
C GLY A 148 -10.82 -3.44 8.96
N VAL A 149 -10.51 -3.74 7.69
CA VAL A 149 -9.11 -3.78 7.24
C VAL A 149 -8.46 -2.39 7.20
N ILE A 150 -9.22 -1.32 6.93
CA ILE A 150 -8.68 0.05 6.91
C ILE A 150 -8.37 0.49 8.34
N SER A 151 -9.30 0.28 9.26
CA SER A 151 -9.10 0.55 10.69
C SER A 151 -7.86 -0.17 11.24
N ASN A 152 -7.70 -1.46 10.92
CA ASN A 152 -6.55 -2.25 11.36
C ASN A 152 -5.24 -1.73 10.76
N SER A 153 -5.24 -1.37 9.47
CA SER A 153 -4.05 -0.84 8.79
C SER A 153 -3.52 0.44 9.44
N ILE A 154 -4.39 1.31 9.93
CA ILE A 154 -4.00 2.55 10.62
C ILE A 154 -3.61 2.27 12.06
N LYS A 155 -4.46 1.50 12.79
CA LYS A 155 -4.28 1.21 14.21
C LYS A 155 -2.95 0.51 14.51
N ASP A 156 -2.49 -0.39 13.66
CA ASP A 156 -1.26 -1.15 13.87
C ASP A 156 -0.02 -0.25 13.95
N PHE A 157 -0.02 0.87 13.25
CA PHE A 157 1.10 1.81 13.20
C PHE A 157 0.88 3.11 14.00
N ALA A 158 -0.37 3.57 14.16
CA ALA A 158 -0.72 4.84 14.82
C ALA A 158 -1.56 4.63 16.09
N LYS A 159 -1.16 3.70 16.97
CA LYS A 159 -1.92 3.25 18.15
C LYS A 159 -2.51 4.37 19.01
N ASN A 160 -1.73 5.40 19.31
CA ASN A 160 -2.14 6.52 20.16
C ASN A 160 -2.92 7.59 19.40
N ASN A 161 -2.89 7.56 18.08
CA ASN A 161 -3.56 8.52 17.20
C ASN A 161 -4.79 7.91 16.51
N PHE A 162 -5.16 6.68 16.86
CA PHE A 162 -6.35 5.99 16.39
C PHE A 162 -7.35 5.82 17.52
N ASN A 163 -8.54 6.46 17.41
CA ASN A 163 -9.56 6.40 18.47
C ASN A 163 -10.50 5.21 18.29
N ILE A 164 -11.28 5.18 17.20
CA ILE A 164 -12.33 4.17 16.98
C ILE A 164 -12.34 3.75 15.50
N GLY A 165 -12.51 2.44 15.28
CA GLY A 165 -12.92 1.86 14.00
C GLY A 165 -14.31 1.26 14.14
N LEU A 166 -15.26 1.69 13.31
CA LEU A 166 -16.63 1.21 13.31
C LEU A 166 -16.93 0.54 11.98
N THR A 167 -17.29 -0.75 12.03
CA THR A 167 -17.67 -1.52 10.86
C THR A 167 -19.16 -1.80 10.87
N SER A 168 -19.84 -1.52 9.76
CA SER A 168 -21.28 -1.77 9.59
C SER A 168 -21.54 -2.65 8.38
N GLY A 169 -22.56 -3.51 8.46
CA GLY A 169 -23.09 -4.20 7.28
C GLY A 169 -24.06 -3.31 6.52
N ASP A 170 -24.06 -3.42 5.18
CA ASP A 170 -24.85 -2.55 4.27
C ASP A 170 -26.33 -2.45 4.62
N LYS A 171 -26.96 -3.59 4.89
CA LYS A 171 -28.41 -3.63 5.16
C LYS A 171 -28.85 -2.92 6.44
N ASN A 172 -27.95 -2.68 7.37
CA ASN A 172 -28.27 -2.16 8.71
C ASN A 172 -27.81 -0.72 8.92
N ILE A 173 -27.05 -0.15 7.99
CA ILE A 173 -26.46 1.18 8.14
C ILE A 173 -27.55 2.27 8.36
N HIS A 174 -28.63 2.26 7.57
CA HIS A 174 -29.73 3.22 7.70
C HIS A 174 -30.40 3.14 9.08
N LYS A 175 -30.67 1.90 9.56
CA LYS A 175 -31.31 1.68 10.87
C LYS A 175 -30.41 2.13 12.02
N PHE A 176 -29.09 1.93 11.87
CA PHE A 176 -28.10 2.36 12.85
C PHE A 176 -28.01 3.89 12.91
N LEU A 177 -27.84 4.55 11.76
CA LEU A 177 -27.68 6.01 11.68
C LEU A 177 -28.93 6.78 12.11
N LYS A 178 -30.13 6.22 11.88
CA LYS A 178 -31.39 6.80 12.38
C LYS A 178 -31.42 6.97 13.90
N LYS A 179 -30.71 6.16 14.67
CA LYS A 179 -30.58 6.32 16.12
C LYS A 179 -29.81 7.57 16.55
N TYR A 180 -29.07 8.15 15.61
CA TYR A 180 -28.26 9.35 15.79
C TYR A 180 -28.81 10.54 14.99
N ASP A 181 -30.11 10.47 14.59
CA ASP A 181 -30.80 11.49 13.78
C ASP A 181 -30.12 11.76 12.41
N ILE A 182 -29.33 10.80 11.90
CA ILE A 182 -28.67 10.92 10.62
C ILE A 182 -29.52 10.21 9.55
N THR A 183 -30.04 10.98 8.59
CA THR A 183 -30.76 10.49 7.44
C THR A 183 -29.86 10.52 6.22
N ILE A 184 -29.72 9.36 5.56
CA ILE A 184 -28.94 9.20 4.33
C ILE A 184 -29.82 8.82 3.13
N LEU A 185 -31.13 8.74 3.33
CA LEU A 185 -32.12 8.59 2.26
C LEU A 185 -32.08 9.84 1.40
N ASP A 186 -32.16 9.68 0.11
CA ASP A 186 -32.12 10.75 -0.90
C ASP A 186 -30.77 11.48 -1.08
N LYS A 187 -29.69 11.00 -0.45
CA LYS A 187 -28.34 11.51 -0.65
C LYS A 187 -27.58 10.68 -1.69
N SER A 188 -26.69 11.33 -2.43
CA SER A 188 -25.72 10.64 -3.27
C SER A 188 -24.73 9.79 -2.43
N PRO A 189 -24.13 8.75 -2.98
CA PRO A 189 -23.15 7.95 -2.22
C PRO A 189 -21.96 8.75 -1.68
N GLU A 190 -21.52 9.79 -2.38
CA GLU A 190 -20.49 10.71 -1.91
C GLU A 190 -20.95 11.50 -0.67
N GLU A 191 -22.17 12.01 -0.71
CA GLU A 191 -22.77 12.74 0.43
C GLU A 191 -22.94 11.81 1.63
N VAL A 192 -23.41 10.56 1.39
CA VAL A 192 -23.49 9.54 2.44
C VAL A 192 -22.14 9.31 3.08
N CYS A 193 -21.09 9.11 2.25
CA CYS A 193 -19.74 8.87 2.74
C CYS A 193 -19.22 10.05 3.59
N LEU A 194 -19.48 11.28 3.15
CA LEU A 194 -19.07 12.47 3.91
C LEU A 194 -19.83 12.60 5.25
N GLU A 195 -21.13 12.29 5.28
CA GLU A 195 -21.90 12.27 6.54
C GLU A 195 -21.36 11.21 7.49
N LEU A 196 -20.96 10.04 6.98
CA LEU A 196 -20.34 9.00 7.80
C LEU A 196 -18.97 9.43 8.37
N ALA A 197 -18.18 10.19 7.61
CA ALA A 197 -16.92 10.75 8.10
C ALA A 197 -17.17 11.79 9.22
N LYS A 198 -18.14 12.67 9.06
CA LYS A 198 -18.57 13.62 10.09
C LYS A 198 -19.11 12.93 11.34
N PHE A 199 -19.94 11.90 11.13
CA PHE A 199 -20.52 11.11 12.21
C PHE A 199 -19.45 10.44 13.07
N ILE A 200 -18.51 9.70 12.46
CA ILE A 200 -17.49 8.98 13.22
C ILE A 200 -16.53 9.92 13.94
N LYS A 201 -16.22 11.08 13.36
CA LYS A 201 -15.46 12.14 14.02
C LYS A 201 -16.17 12.63 15.29
N THR A 202 -17.45 12.96 15.19
CA THR A 202 -18.24 13.48 16.31
C THR A 202 -18.43 12.42 17.39
N LEU A 203 -18.76 11.19 17.00
CA LEU A 203 -18.98 10.08 17.91
C LEU A 203 -17.75 9.78 18.78
N SER A 204 -16.57 9.90 18.21
CA SER A 204 -15.29 9.54 18.85
C SER A 204 -14.54 10.72 19.45
N SER A 205 -15.00 11.95 19.18
CA SER A 205 -14.26 13.18 19.50
C SER A 205 -12.82 13.19 18.94
N SER A 206 -12.59 12.53 17.78
CA SER A 206 -11.30 12.58 17.09
C SER A 206 -11.12 13.88 16.33
N ASP A 207 -9.86 14.24 16.00
CA ASP A 207 -9.57 15.40 15.17
C ASP A 207 -10.03 15.18 13.73
N ILE A 208 -9.95 13.94 13.26
CA ILE A 208 -10.29 13.55 11.89
C ILE A 208 -11.28 12.37 11.90
N GLY A 209 -12.32 12.47 11.09
CA GLY A 209 -13.19 11.37 10.72
C GLY A 209 -12.92 10.93 9.29
N PHE A 210 -12.72 9.65 9.09
CA PHE A 210 -12.59 9.02 7.77
C PHE A 210 -13.72 8.03 7.56
N ALA A 211 -14.27 7.98 6.36
CA ALA A 211 -15.25 6.98 5.99
C ALA A 211 -14.91 6.29 4.68
N TYR A 212 -15.17 4.99 4.63
CA TYR A 212 -15.21 4.17 3.44
C TYR A 212 -16.61 3.60 3.28
N TYR A 213 -17.27 3.99 2.20
CA TYR A 213 -18.59 3.52 1.84
C TYR A 213 -18.53 2.81 0.49
N GLY A 214 -18.61 1.48 0.50
CA GLY A 214 -18.62 0.65 -0.69
C GLY A 214 -20.02 0.18 -1.03
N ILE A 215 -20.33 0.15 -2.32
CA ILE A 215 -21.58 -0.35 -2.88
C ILE A 215 -21.26 -1.52 -3.79
N THR A 216 -21.86 -2.68 -3.54
CA THR A 216 -21.69 -3.87 -4.37
C THR A 216 -22.86 -4.02 -5.32
N ASN A 217 -22.59 -4.16 -6.61
CA ASN A 217 -23.59 -4.38 -7.64
C ASN A 217 -23.66 -5.88 -7.97
N GLY A 218 -24.56 -6.62 -7.33
CA GLY A 218 -24.85 -8.02 -7.64
C GLY A 218 -24.46 -9.02 -6.54
N ASP A 219 -24.66 -10.29 -6.84
CA ASP A 219 -24.38 -11.41 -5.92
C ASP A 219 -22.91 -11.42 -5.48
N GLU A 220 -22.69 -11.68 -4.20
CA GLU A 220 -21.38 -11.77 -3.53
C GLU A 220 -20.50 -12.93 -4.07
N ASN A 221 -20.58 -13.21 -5.35
CA ASN A 221 -19.84 -14.30 -5.96
C ASN A 221 -18.39 -13.84 -6.18
N VAL A 222 -17.45 -14.54 -5.59
CA VAL A 222 -15.99 -14.29 -5.65
C VAL A 222 -15.47 -14.09 -7.09
N GLN A 223 -16.23 -14.49 -8.11
CA GLN A 223 -15.92 -14.31 -9.52
C GLN A 223 -16.26 -12.93 -10.09
N ASN A 224 -17.04 -12.11 -9.39
CA ASN A 224 -17.41 -10.75 -9.77
C ASN A 224 -16.47 -9.69 -9.17
N LEU A 225 -15.18 -9.96 -9.17
CA LEU A 225 -14.14 -9.01 -8.78
C LEU A 225 -14.26 -7.74 -9.63
N GLY A 226 -14.41 -6.60 -8.98
CA GLY A 226 -14.48 -5.29 -9.65
C GLY A 226 -15.89 -4.79 -10.01
N GLN A 227 -16.96 -5.49 -9.61
CA GLN A 227 -18.33 -4.97 -9.74
C GLN A 227 -18.74 -4.24 -8.46
N GLY A 228 -18.73 -2.92 -8.53
CA GLY A 228 -19.14 -2.06 -7.44
C GLY A 228 -18.38 -0.74 -7.44
N GLU A 229 -18.67 0.08 -6.45
CA GLU A 229 -18.10 1.40 -6.31
C GLU A 229 -17.64 1.63 -4.87
N SER A 230 -16.55 2.34 -4.72
CA SER A 230 -15.95 2.70 -3.43
C SER A 230 -15.88 4.21 -3.30
N TYR A 231 -16.48 4.73 -2.26
CA TYR A 231 -16.49 6.14 -1.91
C TYR A 231 -15.71 6.33 -0.62
N PHE A 232 -14.86 7.33 -0.62
CA PHE A 232 -14.01 7.68 0.51
C PHE A 232 -14.23 9.14 0.86
N ALA A 233 -14.30 9.45 2.14
CA ALA A 233 -14.42 10.81 2.64
C ALA A 233 -13.56 11.01 3.88
N ILE A 234 -12.97 12.18 4.00
CA ILE A 234 -12.23 12.62 5.18
C ILE A 234 -12.72 14.03 5.60
N PHE A 235 -12.81 14.27 6.90
CA PHE A 235 -13.31 15.52 7.47
C PHE A 235 -12.60 15.83 8.79
N ASP A 236 -12.12 17.06 8.94
CA ASP A 236 -11.45 17.55 10.17
C ASP A 236 -12.29 18.50 11.04
N GLY A 237 -13.49 18.84 10.61
CA GLY A 237 -14.37 19.83 11.27
C GLY A 237 -14.54 21.10 10.45
N THR A 238 -13.61 21.43 9.57
CA THR A 238 -13.63 22.62 8.70
C THR A 238 -13.50 22.26 7.22
N SER A 239 -12.62 21.35 6.92
CA SER A 239 -12.27 20.92 5.55
C SER A 239 -12.68 19.47 5.31
N ASN A 240 -12.93 19.14 4.06
CA ASN A 240 -13.17 17.76 3.64
C ASN A 240 -12.54 17.48 2.27
N LYS A 241 -12.27 16.21 2.03
CA LYS A 241 -11.95 15.67 0.69
C LYS A 241 -12.71 14.38 0.47
N THR A 242 -13.13 14.15 -0.76
CA THR A 242 -13.77 12.91 -1.18
C THR A 242 -13.01 12.29 -2.35
N LYS A 243 -13.15 10.96 -2.51
CA LYS A 243 -12.57 10.19 -3.61
C LYS A 243 -13.55 9.09 -4.00
N HIS A 244 -13.72 8.87 -5.29
CA HIS A 244 -14.53 7.78 -5.85
C HIS A 244 -13.64 6.86 -6.69
N VAL A 245 -13.83 5.54 -6.55
CA VAL A 245 -13.11 4.52 -7.31
C VAL A 245 -14.08 3.42 -7.73
N ARG A 246 -14.02 3.01 -8.98
CA ARG A 246 -14.80 1.87 -9.51
C ARG A 246 -14.18 0.56 -9.05
N SER A 247 -14.48 0.15 -7.85
CA SER A 247 -14.10 -1.14 -7.26
C SER A 247 -14.83 -1.28 -5.93
N ALA A 248 -15.43 -2.42 -5.68
CA ALA A 248 -16.18 -2.66 -4.44
C ALA A 248 -15.30 -3.09 -3.26
N GLY A 249 -14.01 -3.38 -3.47
CA GLY A 249 -13.09 -3.82 -2.41
C GLY A 249 -13.43 -5.18 -1.76
N ILE A 250 -14.15 -6.07 -2.44
CA ILE A 250 -14.64 -7.34 -1.89
C ILE A 250 -13.57 -8.43 -1.91
N GLY A 251 -12.88 -8.61 -3.03
CA GLY A 251 -11.78 -9.58 -3.15
C GLY A 251 -10.50 -9.11 -2.46
N ILE A 252 -9.55 -10.01 -2.24
CA ILE A 252 -8.26 -9.67 -1.60
C ILE A 252 -7.52 -8.53 -2.34
N PRO A 253 -7.37 -8.55 -3.68
CA PRO A 253 -6.75 -7.46 -4.41
C PRO A 253 -7.52 -6.16 -4.29
N ASP A 254 -8.88 -6.22 -4.33
CA ASP A 254 -9.71 -5.02 -4.24
C ASP A 254 -9.73 -4.44 -2.83
N LYS A 255 -9.70 -5.27 -1.79
CA LYS A 255 -9.50 -4.80 -0.41
C LYS A 255 -8.16 -4.07 -0.27
N ARG A 256 -7.09 -4.59 -0.88
CA ARG A 256 -5.79 -3.91 -0.87
C ARG A 256 -5.85 -2.57 -1.63
N ARG A 257 -6.50 -2.51 -2.78
CA ARG A 257 -6.74 -1.24 -3.51
C ARG A 257 -7.53 -0.24 -2.67
N ALA A 258 -8.58 -0.69 -1.96
CA ALA A 258 -9.35 0.16 -1.07
C ALA A 258 -8.49 0.71 0.08
N ILE A 259 -7.65 -0.12 0.71
CA ILE A 259 -6.69 0.33 1.72
C ILE A 259 -5.75 1.39 1.14
N MET A 260 -5.12 1.13 0.01
CA MET A 260 -4.18 2.06 -0.62
C MET A 260 -4.86 3.38 -1.01
N SER A 261 -6.07 3.33 -1.56
CA SER A 261 -6.87 4.53 -1.89
C SER A 261 -7.26 5.33 -0.65
N SER A 262 -7.60 4.66 0.45
CA SER A 262 -7.92 5.29 1.74
C SER A 262 -6.69 6.00 2.31
N LEU A 263 -5.57 5.29 2.40
CA LEU A 263 -4.33 5.83 2.95
C LEU A 263 -3.77 6.96 2.09
N SER A 264 -3.90 6.87 0.76
CA SER A 264 -3.56 7.95 -0.15
C SER A 264 -4.38 9.22 0.13
N LEU A 265 -5.71 9.08 0.27
CA LEU A 265 -6.58 10.21 0.57
C LEU A 265 -6.22 10.84 1.94
N ILE A 266 -5.99 10.01 2.96
CA ILE A 266 -5.60 10.48 4.29
C ILE A 266 -4.23 11.20 4.22
N ARG A 267 -3.22 10.60 3.58
CA ARG A 267 -1.90 11.24 3.38
C ARG A 267 -2.01 12.60 2.71
N ASN A 268 -2.78 12.69 1.63
CA ASN A 268 -2.95 13.91 0.85
C ASN A 268 -3.81 14.97 1.57
N PHE A 269 -4.50 14.61 2.63
CA PHE A 269 -5.24 15.51 3.49
C PHE A 269 -4.36 16.04 4.63
N LEU A 270 -3.46 15.21 5.15
CA LEU A 270 -2.57 15.53 6.28
C LEU A 270 -1.34 16.37 5.89
N LYS A 271 -0.96 16.40 4.61
CA LYS A 271 0.10 17.25 4.05
C LYS A 271 -0.37 18.70 3.89
#